data_3893beb3e5b143bdc92795e07d217c0d
#
_entry.id   3893beb3e5b143bdc92795e07d217c0d
#
_cell.length_a   1.000
_cell.length_b   1.000
_cell.length_c   1.000
_cell.angle_alpha   90.00
_cell.angle_beta   90.00
_cell.angle_gamma   90.00
#
_symmetry.space_group_name_H-M   'P 1'
#
loop_
_entity.id
_entity.type
_entity.pdbx_description
1 polymer ?
#
loop_
_entity_poly.entity_id
_entity_poly.type
_entity_poly.pdbx_seq_one_letter_code
_entity_poly.pdbx_strand_id
1 'polypeptide(L)' 'MSNLSNGLIGLVIFALDVWAIASVINSNASGKSKILWVILIAILPVLGLIIWYFAGPKANYRR' A
#
# COMPACT_ATOMS: atom_id res chain seq x y z
N MET A 1 -0.57 11.50 24.56
CA MET A 1 -0.52 10.27 24.24
C MET A 1 0.83 9.79 24.14
N SER A 2 0.98 8.69 24.38
CA SER A 2 2.31 8.23 24.49
C SER A 2 2.96 8.07 23.15
N ASN A 3 4.26 8.14 23.18
CA ASN A 3 5.05 7.89 21.98
C ASN A 3 4.89 6.47 21.52
N LEU A 4 4.53 5.60 22.43
CA LEU A 4 4.32 4.20 22.10
C LEU A 4 3.16 4.05 21.11
N SER A 5 2.04 4.73 21.38
CA SER A 5 0.91 4.69 20.47
C SER A 5 1.27 5.24 19.10
N ASN A 6 1.99 6.36 19.08
CA ASN A 6 2.37 6.97 17.81
C ASN A 6 3.29 6.06 17.03
N GLY A 7 4.23 5.42 17.71
CA GLY A 7 5.13 4.49 17.06
C GLY A 7 4.39 3.27 16.54
N LEU A 8 3.42 2.79 17.31
CA LEU A 8 2.66 1.62 16.88
C LEU A 8 1.83 1.91 15.65
N ILE A 9 1.19 3.08 15.64
CA ILE A 9 0.39 3.47 14.47
C ILE A 9 1.27 3.58 13.24
N GLY A 10 2.43 4.22 13.37
CA GLY A 10 3.36 4.35 12.27
C GLY A 10 3.82 3.01 11.76
N LEU A 11 4.07 2.09 12.68
CA LEU A 11 4.53 0.76 12.30
C LEU A 11 3.44 0.00 11.54
N VAL A 12 2.20 0.12 11.98
CA VAL A 12 1.09 -0.52 11.30
C VAL A 12 0.92 0.04 9.89
N ILE A 13 0.99 1.35 9.75
CA ILE A 13 0.87 1.99 8.43
C ILE A 13 2.01 1.55 7.54
N PHE A 14 3.22 1.48 8.07
CA PHE A 14 4.38 1.04 7.30
C PHE A 14 4.20 -0.39 6.82
N ALA A 15 3.74 -1.27 7.70
CA ALA A 15 3.53 -2.66 7.34
C ALA A 15 2.47 -2.79 6.25
N LEU A 16 1.39 -2.01 6.37
CA LEU A 16 0.34 -2.04 5.35
C LEU A 16 0.85 -1.49 4.02
N ASP A 17 1.70 -0.47 4.07
CA ASP A 17 2.29 0.09 2.86
C ASP A 17 3.15 -0.96 2.15
N VAL A 18 3.97 -1.68 2.90
CA VAL A 18 4.81 -2.72 2.31
C VAL A 18 3.94 -3.80 1.67
N TRP A 19 2.90 -4.20 2.38
CA TRP A 19 1.98 -5.20 1.85
C TRP A 19 1.30 -4.70 0.58
N ALA A 20 0.85 -3.45 0.58
CA ALA A 20 0.18 -2.88 -0.59
C ALA A 20 1.13 -2.82 -1.78
N ILE A 21 2.36 -2.38 -1.56
CA ILE A 21 3.35 -2.30 -2.63
C ILE A 21 3.64 -3.70 -3.18
N ALA A 22 3.81 -4.67 -2.30
CA ALA A 22 4.05 -6.03 -2.75
C ALA A 22 2.86 -6.56 -3.56
N SER A 23 1.65 -6.24 -3.12
CA SER A 23 0.46 -6.67 -3.85
C SER A 23 0.40 -6.05 -5.23
N VAL A 24 0.75 -4.77 -5.35
CA VAL A 24 0.77 -4.12 -6.65
C VAL A 24 1.81 -4.77 -7.56
N ILE A 25 2.99 -5.03 -7.03
CA ILE A 25 4.06 -5.64 -7.82
C ILE A 25 3.65 -7.02 -8.31
N ASN A 26 2.94 -7.76 -7.49
CA ASN A 26 2.53 -9.11 -7.82
C ASN A 26 1.18 -9.18 -8.56
N SER A 27 0.60 -8.04 -8.86
CA SER A 27 -0.69 -8.02 -9.55
C SER A 27 -0.49 -8.20 -11.04
N ASN A 28 -1.61 -8.31 -11.76
CA ASN A 28 -1.59 -8.43 -13.21
C ASN A 28 -1.61 -7.07 -13.90
N ALA A 29 -1.46 -5.99 -13.16
CA ALA A 29 -1.48 -4.67 -13.75
C ALA A 29 -0.27 -4.47 -14.65
N SER A 30 -0.39 -3.55 -15.60
CA SER A 30 0.73 -3.23 -16.48
C SER A 30 1.86 -2.61 -15.66
N GLY A 31 3.08 -2.64 -16.21
CA GLY A 31 4.23 -2.06 -15.53
C GLY A 31 4.03 -0.60 -15.21
N LYS A 32 3.44 0.14 -16.14
CA LYS A 32 3.20 1.56 -15.95
C LYS A 32 2.23 1.78 -14.77
N SER A 33 1.19 0.99 -14.71
CA SER A 33 0.22 1.09 -13.64
C SER A 33 0.85 0.73 -12.29
N LYS A 34 1.70 -0.29 -12.29
CA LYS A 34 2.38 -0.68 -11.06
C LYS A 34 3.26 0.45 -10.53
N ILE A 35 4.01 1.09 -11.40
CA ILE A 35 4.89 2.18 -11.00
C ILE A 35 4.06 3.31 -10.41
N LEU A 36 2.97 3.65 -11.08
CA LEU A 36 2.11 4.74 -10.62
C LEU A 36 1.55 4.45 -9.23
N TRP A 37 1.06 3.25 -9.02
CA TRP A 37 0.48 2.89 -7.74
C TRP A 37 1.52 2.82 -6.64
N VAL A 38 2.71 2.30 -6.95
CA VAL A 38 3.78 2.23 -5.96
C VAL A 38 4.17 3.65 -5.53
N ILE A 39 4.31 4.56 -6.48
CA ILE A 39 4.65 5.94 -6.16
C ILE A 39 3.54 6.57 -5.32
N LEU A 40 2.31 6.35 -5.69
CA LEU A 40 1.18 6.92 -4.97
C LEU A 40 1.16 6.42 -3.53
N ILE A 41 1.34 5.13 -3.34
CA ILE A 41 1.33 4.54 -2.00
C ILE A 41 2.52 5.04 -1.18
N ALA A 42 3.67 5.18 -1.81
CA ALA A 42 4.88 5.60 -1.11
C ALA A 42 4.82 7.06 -0.68
N ILE A 43 4.27 7.92 -1.53
CA ILE A 43 4.23 9.35 -1.24
C ILE A 43 3.07 9.69 -0.32
N LEU A 44 1.93 9.07 -0.54
CA LEU A 44 0.74 9.30 0.28
C LEU A 44 0.36 8.01 0.99
N PRO A 45 1.12 7.64 2.02
CA PRO A 45 0.94 6.32 2.62
C PRO A 45 -0.46 6.04 3.12
N VAL A 46 -1.12 7.03 3.70
CA VAL A 46 -2.48 6.81 4.20
C VAL A 46 -3.50 6.93 3.09
N LEU A 47 -3.45 8.04 2.37
CA LEU A 47 -4.42 8.26 1.28
C LEU A 47 -4.21 7.26 0.16
N GLY A 48 -2.96 7.03 -0.20
CA GLY A 48 -2.65 6.07 -1.24
C GLY A 48 -3.14 4.68 -0.89
N LEU A 49 -2.97 4.29 0.36
CA LEU A 49 -3.41 2.99 0.82
C LEU A 49 -4.92 2.84 0.73
N ILE A 50 -5.66 3.87 1.12
CA ILE A 50 -7.10 3.84 1.06
C ILE A 50 -7.57 3.75 -0.40
N ILE A 51 -7.02 4.58 -1.26
CA ILE A 51 -7.39 4.58 -2.66
C ILE A 51 -7.05 3.23 -3.30
N TRP A 52 -5.86 2.72 -2.99
CA TRP A 52 -5.43 1.44 -3.54
C TRP A 52 -6.35 0.31 -3.09
N TYR A 53 -6.75 0.34 -1.84
CA TYR A 53 -7.58 -0.74 -1.30
C TYR A 53 -8.89 -0.85 -2.06
N PHE A 54 -9.47 0.28 -2.42
CA PHE A 54 -10.76 0.27 -3.11
C PHE A 54 -10.66 0.21 -4.62
N ALA A 55 -9.61 0.74 -5.20
CA ALA A 55 -9.52 0.87 -6.64
C ALA A 55 -8.23 0.35 -7.27
N GLY A 56 -7.22 0.07 -6.46
CA GLY A 56 -5.92 -0.30 -7.02
C GLY A 56 -5.77 -1.78 -7.30
N PRO A 57 -4.75 -2.11 -8.11
CA PRO A 57 -4.48 -3.51 -8.41
C PRO A 57 -3.92 -4.22 -7.20
N LYS A 58 -4.30 -5.47 -7.03
CA LYS A 58 -3.85 -6.29 -5.92
C LYS A 58 -3.36 -7.62 -6.43
N ALA A 59 -2.52 -8.25 -5.64
CA ALA A 59 -2.06 -9.57 -5.99
C ALA A 59 -3.24 -10.51 -6.12
N ASN A 60 -3.11 -11.46 -7.05
CA ASN A 60 -4.19 -12.36 -7.32
C ASN A 60 -4.08 -13.57 -6.40
N TYR A 61 -4.44 -13.39 -5.17
CA TYR A 61 -4.27 -14.44 -4.19
C TYR A 61 -5.29 -15.55 -4.32
N ARG A 62 -6.52 -15.19 -4.61
CA ARG A 62 -7.51 -16.12 -4.58
C ARG A 62 -7.85 -16.53 -5.77
N ARG A 63 -8.05 -17.09 -6.03
CA ARG A 63 -8.39 -17.55 -7.12
C ARG A 63 -7.59 -17.89 -7.80
#